data_fe793f5a6b1a59b7e50e1ecb8f1c0f4a
#
_entry.id   fe793f5a6b1a59b7e50e1ecb8f1c0f4a
#
_cell.length_a   1.000
_cell.length_b   1.000
_cell.length_c   1.000
_cell.angle_alpha   90.00
_cell.angle_beta   90.00
_cell.angle_gamma   90.00
#
_symmetry.space_group_name_H-M   'P 1'
#
loop_
_entity.id
_entity.type
_entity.pdbx_description
1 polymer ?
#
loop_
_entity_poly.entity_id
_entity_poly.type
_entity_poly.pdbx_seq_one_letter_code
_entity_poly.pdbx_strand_id
1 'polypeptide(L)'
;MQFPSPVPVQWIGDLIQAKITGNDKAYATGINELHKVEAGDLVFVDHPKYYEKCINSAADFIIINKETNVPEGKALLIVENPFEAYCKIVNHFRPFTPAEKMINDTSVIGEGSYICPSAFIGNKVTIGKNCIIHPQVSIMDYCII
;
A
#
# COMPACT_ATOMS: atom_id res chain seq x y z
N MET A 1 2.08 -3.03 0.22
CA MET A 1 1.20 -3.16 -0.98
C MET A 1 2.05 -2.99 -2.21
N GLN A 2 2.09 -3.97 -3.11
CA GLN A 2 2.74 -3.80 -4.42
C GLN A 2 1.80 -3.09 -5.39
N PHE A 3 2.34 -2.25 -6.27
CA PHE A 3 1.59 -1.63 -7.34
C PHE A 3 1.37 -2.62 -8.49
N PRO A 4 0.30 -2.49 -9.30
CA PRO A 4 0.06 -3.37 -10.45
C PRO A 4 1.18 -3.34 -11.50
N SER A 5 1.88 -2.21 -11.61
CA SER A 5 3.07 -1.99 -12.43
C SER A 5 3.91 -0.87 -11.81
N PRO A 6 5.21 -0.77 -12.13
CA PRO A 6 6.03 0.34 -11.66
C PRO A 6 5.44 1.70 -12.06
N VAL A 7 5.38 2.63 -11.11
CA VAL A 7 4.73 3.95 -11.23
C VAL A 7 5.79 5.05 -11.17
N PRO A 8 5.81 6.02 -12.10
CA PRO A 8 6.74 7.13 -12.04
C PRO A 8 6.57 7.92 -10.73
N VAL A 9 7.66 8.21 -10.03
CA VAL A 9 7.64 8.99 -8.78
C VAL A 9 7.06 10.38 -9.01
N GLN A 10 7.33 10.98 -10.16
CA GLN A 10 6.74 12.28 -10.54
C GLN A 10 5.21 12.21 -10.55
N TRP A 11 4.62 11.15 -11.14
CA TRP A 11 3.18 10.98 -11.15
C TRP A 11 2.59 10.83 -9.74
N ILE A 12 3.30 10.12 -8.85
CA ILE A 12 2.91 10.00 -7.45
C ILE A 12 2.97 11.37 -6.76
N GLY A 13 4.04 12.12 -7.00
CA GLY A 13 4.18 13.48 -6.49
C GLY A 13 3.03 14.40 -6.92
N ASP A 14 2.64 14.34 -8.18
CA ASP A 14 1.50 15.11 -8.72
C ASP A 14 0.19 14.68 -8.05
N LEU A 15 -0.03 13.37 -7.87
CA LEU A 15 -1.21 12.82 -7.20
C LEU A 15 -1.38 13.37 -5.78
N ILE A 16 -0.30 13.41 -5.00
CA ILE A 16 -0.32 13.85 -3.60
C ILE A 16 0.05 15.33 -3.42
N GLN A 17 0.33 16.05 -4.51
CA GLN A 17 0.79 17.44 -4.51
C GLN A 17 2.07 17.66 -3.70
N ALA A 18 3.02 16.74 -3.84
CA ALA A 18 4.29 16.79 -3.14
C ALA A 18 5.34 17.62 -3.89
N LYS A 19 6.20 18.29 -3.14
CA LYS A 19 7.49 18.76 -3.66
C LYS A 19 8.47 17.60 -3.66
N ILE A 20 9.00 17.23 -4.83
CA ILE A 20 9.97 16.14 -4.94
C ILE A 20 11.38 16.70 -4.86
N THR A 21 12.25 16.04 -4.09
CA THR A 21 13.69 16.32 -4.01
C THR A 21 14.44 15.00 -4.11
N GLY A 22 15.48 14.95 -4.96
CA GLY A 22 16.27 13.75 -5.24
C GLY A 22 15.94 13.11 -6.57
N ASN A 23 15.88 11.77 -6.64
CA ASN A 23 15.67 11.01 -7.88
C ASN A 23 14.20 11.02 -8.33
N ASP A 24 13.80 12.06 -9.05
CA ASP A 24 12.43 12.26 -9.55
C ASP A 24 12.07 11.43 -10.79
N LYS A 25 13.10 10.85 -11.47
CA LYS A 25 12.94 10.05 -12.69
C LYS A 25 12.74 8.56 -12.44
N ALA A 26 12.83 8.14 -11.19
CA ALA A 26 12.69 6.75 -10.81
C ALA A 26 11.23 6.27 -10.79
N TYR A 27 11.06 4.96 -10.64
CA TYR A 27 9.76 4.30 -10.60
C TYR A 27 9.59 3.59 -9.27
N ALA A 28 8.47 3.81 -8.61
CA ALA A 28 8.09 3.08 -7.42
C ALA A 28 7.35 1.79 -7.77
N THR A 29 7.62 0.72 -7.02
CA THR A 29 7.03 -0.60 -7.21
C THR A 29 5.97 -0.93 -6.17
N GLY A 30 5.96 -0.21 -5.06
CA GLY A 30 5.01 -0.45 -3.99
C GLY A 30 5.02 0.64 -2.92
N ILE A 31 4.20 0.44 -1.90
CA ILE A 31 4.15 1.26 -0.69
C ILE A 31 3.99 0.34 0.51
N ASN A 32 4.89 0.44 1.48
CA ASN A 32 4.96 -0.46 2.60
C ASN A 32 5.26 0.26 3.92
N GLU A 33 5.08 -0.48 5.02
CA GLU A 33 5.43 -0.04 6.36
C GLU A 33 6.96 -0.09 6.55
N LEU A 34 7.50 0.81 7.35
CA LEU A 34 8.95 0.97 7.58
C LEU A 34 9.72 -0.33 7.85
N HIS A 35 9.11 -1.30 8.50
CA HIS A 35 9.76 -2.57 8.84
C HIS A 35 9.65 -3.66 7.75
N LYS A 36 8.97 -3.35 6.63
CA LYS A 36 8.73 -4.27 5.51
C LYS A 36 9.14 -3.69 4.17
N VAL A 37 9.74 -2.48 4.15
CA VAL A 37 10.14 -1.82 2.91
C VAL A 37 11.31 -2.53 2.25
N GLU A 38 11.26 -2.56 0.94
CA GLU A 38 12.30 -3.06 0.05
C GLU A 38 12.69 -1.96 -0.95
N ALA A 39 13.73 -2.20 -1.74
CA ALA A 39 14.13 -1.28 -2.81
C ALA A 39 12.97 -1.09 -3.82
N GLY A 40 12.73 0.15 -4.24
CA GLY A 40 11.60 0.52 -5.08
C GLY A 40 10.33 0.87 -4.32
N ASP A 41 10.28 0.67 -3.00
CA ASP A 41 9.10 1.01 -2.20
C ASP A 41 9.05 2.48 -1.79
N LEU A 42 7.79 2.96 -1.60
CA LEU A 42 7.51 4.14 -0.81
C LEU A 42 7.30 3.77 0.66
N VAL A 43 7.69 4.68 1.54
CA VAL A 43 7.35 4.68 2.96
C VAL A 43 6.90 6.09 3.36
N PHE A 44 6.04 6.22 4.35
CA PHE A 44 5.72 7.53 4.91
C PHE A 44 6.24 7.68 6.34
N VAL A 45 6.53 8.92 6.72
CA VAL A 45 6.90 9.30 8.09
C VAL A 45 6.39 10.70 8.40
N ASP A 46 5.71 10.82 9.53
CA ASP A 46 5.11 12.07 10.03
C ASP A 46 5.66 12.49 11.40
N HIS A 47 6.37 11.59 12.09
CA HIS A 47 6.89 11.86 13.43
C HIS A 47 8.42 11.96 13.46
N PRO A 48 9.01 13.05 14.01
CA PRO A 48 10.45 13.33 13.99
C PRO A 48 11.34 12.20 14.49
N LYS A 49 10.87 11.44 15.49
CA LYS A 49 11.59 10.28 16.06
C LYS A 49 11.98 9.22 15.01
N TYR A 50 11.21 9.13 13.91
CA TYR A 50 11.38 8.08 12.90
C TYR A 50 12.00 8.59 11.61
N TYR A 51 12.27 9.89 11.45
CA TYR A 51 12.82 10.44 10.22
C TYR A 51 14.11 9.76 9.79
N GLU A 52 15.11 9.71 10.67
CA GLU A 52 16.39 9.07 10.33
C GLU A 52 16.22 7.59 9.99
N LYS A 53 15.36 6.87 10.73
CA LYS A 53 15.10 5.47 10.47
C LYS A 53 14.45 5.25 9.10
N CYS A 54 13.52 6.12 8.68
CA CYS A 54 12.91 6.06 7.37
C CYS A 54 13.89 6.42 6.25
N ILE A 55 14.66 7.49 6.43
CA ILE A 55 15.64 7.96 5.44
C ILE A 55 16.72 6.90 5.20
N ASN A 56 17.13 6.18 6.25
CA ASN A 56 18.16 5.13 6.18
C ASN A 56 17.57 3.71 5.95
N SER A 57 16.25 3.58 5.71
CA SER A 57 15.61 2.30 5.41
C SER A 57 15.96 1.79 4.00
N ALA A 58 15.49 0.61 3.64
CA ALA A 58 15.62 0.08 2.28
C ALA A 58 14.72 0.77 1.25
N ALA A 59 13.73 1.58 1.68
CA ALA A 59 12.86 2.32 0.77
C ALA A 59 13.63 3.35 -0.04
N ASP A 60 13.32 3.46 -1.33
CA ASP A 60 13.90 4.46 -2.20
C ASP A 60 13.14 5.79 -2.16
N PHE A 61 11.86 5.77 -1.75
CA PHE A 61 10.98 6.92 -1.76
C PHE A 61 10.36 7.16 -0.40
N ILE A 62 10.49 8.37 0.13
CA ILE A 62 10.03 8.72 1.47
C ILE A 62 9.04 9.88 1.39
N ILE A 63 7.82 9.66 1.84
CA ILE A 63 6.80 10.70 2.04
C ILE A 63 7.02 11.30 3.42
N ILE A 64 7.32 12.59 3.49
CA ILE A 64 7.76 13.26 4.72
C ILE A 64 7.22 14.69 4.79
N ASN A 65 7.06 15.22 5.99
CA ASN A 65 6.61 16.62 6.22
C ASN A 65 7.74 17.59 6.57
N LYS A 66 8.98 17.21 6.25
CA LYS A 66 10.16 18.03 6.53
C LYS A 66 11.17 17.95 5.39
N GLU A 67 11.70 19.10 4.98
CA GLU A 67 12.89 19.13 4.12
C GLU A 67 14.13 18.67 4.89
N THR A 68 14.88 17.76 4.31
CA THR A 68 16.12 17.24 4.84
C THR A 68 17.05 16.77 3.72
N ASN A 69 18.27 16.42 4.05
CA ASN A 69 19.21 15.88 3.06
C ASN A 69 18.69 14.55 2.50
N VAL A 70 18.78 14.43 1.19
CA VAL A 70 18.35 13.22 0.45
C VAL A 70 19.57 12.33 0.24
N PRO A 71 19.58 11.08 0.73
CA PRO A 71 20.63 10.13 0.37
C PRO A 71 20.70 9.90 -1.13
N GLU A 72 21.87 9.57 -1.64
CA GLU A 72 22.07 9.25 -3.06
C GLU A 72 21.14 8.10 -3.51
N GLY A 73 20.53 8.25 -4.67
CA GLY A 73 19.59 7.28 -5.24
C GLY A 73 18.16 7.37 -4.75
N LYS A 74 17.89 8.09 -3.67
CA LYS A 74 16.55 8.22 -3.09
C LYS A 74 15.81 9.48 -3.54
N ALA A 75 14.50 9.55 -3.26
CA ALA A 75 13.71 10.77 -3.38
C ALA A 75 12.84 10.99 -2.13
N LEU A 76 12.70 12.25 -1.75
CA LEU A 76 11.73 12.71 -0.76
C LEU A 76 10.54 13.34 -1.46
N LEU A 77 9.35 12.92 -1.08
CA LEU A 77 8.08 13.51 -1.46
C LEU A 77 7.59 14.34 -0.26
N ILE A 78 7.82 15.63 -0.32
CA ILE A 78 7.56 16.54 0.81
C ILE A 78 6.13 17.04 0.72
N VAL A 79 5.35 16.75 1.77
CA VAL A 79 3.94 17.10 1.91
C VAL A 79 3.66 17.60 3.33
N GLU A 80 2.59 18.32 3.54
CA GLU A 80 2.20 18.79 4.87
C GLU A 80 1.73 17.62 5.76
N ASN A 81 0.94 16.69 5.22
CA ASN A 81 0.40 15.54 5.93
C ASN A 81 0.78 14.21 5.23
N PRO A 82 1.89 13.54 5.65
CA PRO A 82 2.35 12.28 5.05
C PRO A 82 1.33 11.14 5.16
N PHE A 83 0.59 11.05 6.25
CA PHE A 83 -0.42 10.00 6.42
C PHE A 83 -1.60 10.17 5.45
N GLU A 84 -2.08 11.40 5.27
CA GLU A 84 -3.13 11.68 4.29
C GLU A 84 -2.67 11.39 2.86
N ALA A 85 -1.44 11.76 2.52
CA ALA A 85 -0.82 11.46 1.24
C ALA A 85 -0.72 9.93 1.01
N TYR A 86 -0.29 9.17 2.04
CA TYR A 86 -0.28 7.72 2.03
C TYR A 86 -1.69 7.15 1.75
N CYS A 87 -2.71 7.61 2.48
CA CYS A 87 -4.09 7.18 2.28
C CYS A 87 -4.59 7.48 0.86
N LYS A 88 -4.22 8.63 0.29
CA LYS A 88 -4.59 9.01 -1.07
C LYS A 88 -4.00 8.06 -2.12
N ILE A 89 -2.74 7.67 -1.96
CA ILE A 89 -2.09 6.68 -2.83
C ILE A 89 -2.77 5.32 -2.69
N VAL A 90 -2.97 4.84 -1.46
CA VAL A 90 -3.62 3.54 -1.22
C VAL A 90 -5.02 3.51 -1.81
N ASN A 91 -5.83 4.55 -1.60
CA ASN A 91 -7.19 4.63 -2.12
C ASN A 91 -7.22 4.71 -3.65
N HIS A 92 -6.19 5.28 -4.29
CA HIS A 92 -6.10 5.28 -5.74
C HIS A 92 -5.92 3.86 -6.30
N PHE A 93 -5.04 3.05 -5.71
CA PHE A 93 -4.75 1.69 -6.20
C PHE A 93 -5.71 0.62 -5.66
N ARG A 94 -6.30 0.86 -4.49
CA ARG A 94 -7.25 -0.03 -3.82
C ARG A 94 -8.47 0.75 -3.35
N PRO A 95 -9.28 1.31 -4.27
CA PRO A 95 -10.48 2.03 -3.89
C PRO A 95 -11.47 1.09 -3.20
N PHE A 96 -12.21 1.63 -2.24
CA PHE A 96 -13.35 0.91 -1.67
C PHE A 96 -14.40 0.69 -2.77
N THR A 97 -14.85 -0.55 -2.91
CA THR A 97 -15.93 -0.94 -3.83
C THR A 97 -17.01 -1.64 -3.00
N PRO A 98 -18.24 -1.11 -2.96
CA PRO A 98 -19.33 -1.78 -2.26
C PRO A 98 -19.51 -3.22 -2.76
N ALA A 99 -19.63 -4.17 -1.85
CA ALA A 99 -19.91 -5.55 -2.19
C ALA A 99 -21.41 -5.75 -2.37
N GLU A 100 -21.81 -6.36 -3.46
CA GLU A 100 -23.22 -6.66 -3.76
C GLU A 100 -23.64 -8.08 -3.31
N LYS A 101 -22.66 -8.91 -2.93
CA LYS A 101 -22.84 -10.31 -2.57
C LYS A 101 -22.07 -10.67 -1.31
N MET A 102 -22.49 -11.72 -0.61
CA MET A 102 -21.78 -12.26 0.55
C MET A 102 -20.39 -12.81 0.17
N ILE A 103 -20.28 -13.43 -1.00
CA ILE A 103 -19.00 -13.84 -1.60
C ILE A 103 -18.87 -13.07 -2.92
N ASN A 104 -17.88 -12.21 -3.00
CA ASN A 104 -17.67 -11.39 -4.20
C ASN A 104 -17.06 -12.21 -5.34
N ASP A 105 -17.54 -11.98 -6.56
CA ASP A 105 -17.12 -12.72 -7.77
C ASP A 105 -15.66 -12.48 -8.16
N THR A 106 -15.02 -11.41 -7.63
CA THR A 106 -13.60 -11.11 -7.85
C THR A 106 -12.67 -11.84 -6.90
N SER A 107 -13.20 -12.56 -5.91
CA SER A 107 -12.42 -13.34 -4.98
C SER A 107 -12.03 -14.71 -5.56
N VAL A 108 -10.85 -15.19 -5.14
CA VAL A 108 -10.31 -16.49 -5.54
C VAL A 108 -10.30 -17.41 -4.34
N ILE A 109 -11.01 -18.54 -4.44
CA ILE A 109 -11.09 -19.54 -3.37
C ILE A 109 -10.35 -20.79 -3.82
N GLY A 110 -9.33 -21.17 -3.05
CA GLY A 110 -8.50 -22.35 -3.34
C GLY A 110 -9.28 -23.66 -3.20
N GLU A 111 -8.85 -24.65 -3.96
CA GLU A 111 -9.44 -26.00 -3.99
C GLU A 111 -9.53 -26.62 -2.59
N GLY A 112 -10.65 -27.27 -2.29
CA GLY A 112 -10.88 -27.93 -1.01
C GLY A 112 -11.27 -26.96 0.13
N SER A 113 -11.35 -25.66 -0.13
CA SER A 113 -11.76 -24.69 0.88
C SER A 113 -13.27 -24.61 0.99
N TYR A 114 -13.74 -24.48 2.23
CA TYR A 114 -15.17 -24.40 2.57
C TYR A 114 -15.49 -23.04 3.19
N ILE A 115 -16.43 -22.34 2.59
CA ILE A 115 -16.94 -21.06 3.09
C ILE A 115 -18.31 -21.31 3.68
N CYS A 116 -18.42 -21.17 5.01
CA CYS A 116 -19.71 -21.36 5.69
C CYS A 116 -20.75 -20.31 5.24
N PRO A 117 -22.03 -20.68 5.18
CA PRO A 117 -23.09 -19.70 5.00
C PRO A 117 -22.98 -18.56 6.02
N SER A 118 -23.34 -17.34 5.62
CA SER A 118 -23.20 -16.09 6.39
C SER A 118 -21.78 -15.58 6.63
N ALA A 119 -20.75 -16.19 6.06
CA ALA A 119 -19.44 -15.55 5.96
C ALA A 119 -19.45 -14.50 4.83
N PHE A 120 -18.78 -13.36 5.08
CA PHE A 120 -18.60 -12.31 4.08
C PHE A 120 -17.19 -12.36 3.50
N ILE A 121 -17.07 -12.41 2.16
CA ILE A 121 -15.81 -12.39 1.42
C ILE A 121 -15.84 -11.20 0.48
N GLY A 122 -15.02 -10.20 0.76
CA GLY A 122 -14.93 -8.95 0.02
C GLY A 122 -14.33 -9.08 -1.37
N ASN A 123 -14.09 -7.93 -2.02
CA ASN A 123 -13.53 -7.88 -3.37
C ASN A 123 -12.05 -8.30 -3.38
N LYS A 124 -11.64 -9.01 -4.43
CA LYS A 124 -10.22 -9.38 -4.67
C LYS A 124 -9.55 -10.07 -3.47
N VAL A 125 -10.32 -10.82 -2.69
CA VAL A 125 -9.79 -11.69 -1.63
C VAL A 125 -9.20 -12.95 -2.27
N THR A 126 -8.08 -13.41 -1.74
CA THR A 126 -7.49 -14.70 -2.12
C THR A 126 -7.48 -15.61 -0.90
N ILE A 127 -8.18 -16.75 -0.99
CA ILE A 127 -8.18 -17.79 0.04
C ILE A 127 -7.41 -18.99 -0.51
N GLY A 128 -6.44 -19.50 0.26
CA GLY A 128 -5.63 -20.65 -0.10
C GLY A 128 -6.44 -21.95 -0.17
N LYS A 129 -5.75 -23.09 -0.32
CA LYS A 129 -6.36 -24.43 -0.40
C LYS A 129 -6.69 -24.97 1.00
N ASN A 130 -7.74 -25.79 1.07
CA ASN A 130 -8.15 -26.51 2.28
C ASN A 130 -8.41 -25.61 3.50
N CYS A 131 -8.85 -24.38 3.29
CA CYS A 131 -9.25 -23.46 4.35
C CYS A 131 -10.71 -23.69 4.74
N ILE A 132 -11.04 -23.45 6.00
CA ILE A 132 -12.41 -23.43 6.50
C ILE A 132 -12.71 -22.05 7.06
N ILE A 133 -13.64 -21.35 6.44
CA ILE A 133 -14.12 -20.04 6.88
C ILE A 133 -15.46 -20.22 7.58
N HIS A 134 -15.48 -20.01 8.88
CA HIS A 134 -16.65 -20.22 9.73
C HIS A 134 -17.77 -19.20 9.50
N PRO A 135 -19.00 -19.47 9.98
CA PRO A 135 -20.11 -18.52 9.90
C PRO A 135 -19.77 -17.17 10.54
N GLN A 136 -20.32 -16.09 9.97
CA GLN A 136 -20.14 -14.70 10.45
C GLN A 136 -18.71 -14.16 10.42
N VAL A 137 -17.76 -14.88 9.81
CA VAL A 137 -16.43 -14.33 9.51
C VAL A 137 -16.56 -13.29 8.40
N SER A 138 -15.93 -12.13 8.58
CA SER A 138 -15.84 -11.10 7.55
C SER A 138 -14.38 -10.94 7.11
N ILE A 139 -14.11 -11.25 5.85
CA ILE A 139 -12.82 -11.02 5.21
C ILE A 139 -12.99 -9.84 4.25
N MET A 140 -12.31 -8.74 4.59
CA MET A 140 -12.44 -7.50 3.81
C MET A 140 -11.62 -7.55 2.53
N ASP A 141 -11.84 -6.55 1.66
CA ASP A 141 -11.22 -6.46 0.34
C ASP A 141 -9.69 -6.62 0.37
N TYR A 142 -9.15 -7.26 -0.67
CA TYR A 142 -7.71 -7.47 -0.90
C TYR A 142 -6.98 -8.31 0.17
N CYS A 143 -7.67 -9.00 1.06
CA CYS A 143 -7.04 -9.90 2.01
C CYS A 143 -6.51 -11.18 1.33
N ILE A 144 -5.43 -11.73 1.88
CA ILE A 144 -4.84 -13.01 1.48
C ILE A 144 -4.82 -13.90 2.73
N ILE A 145 -5.42 -15.10 2.63
CA ILE A 145 -5.54 -16.11 3.68
C ILE A 145 -4.85 -17.39 3.26
#